data_231b307dd79670811432d8abe8fe975f
#
_entry.id   231b307dd79670811432d8abe8fe975f
#
_cell.length_a   1.000
_cell.length_b   1.000
_cell.length_c   1.000
_cell.angle_alpha   90.00
_cell.angle_beta   90.00
_cell.angle_gamma   90.00
#
_symmetry.space_group_name_H-M   'P 1'
#
loop_
_entity.id
_entity.type
_entity.pdbx_description
1 polymer ?
#
loop_
_entity_poly.entity_id
_entity_poly.type
_entity_poly.pdbx_seq_one_letter_code
_entity_poly.pdbx_strand_id
1 'polypeptide(L)'
;MALFKKGGNQSARNRFFRLAQGIFVTFCVIFISFVILRMIPGDPAKVMAPTATVEQQQAIRDSMGLEKSIPEQFKMYMVNLFHGDLGESYFKSDTVLNVMEQATPLSLILLISSVVISIILSLILGTIAGLNGNKWEDRLISSIAVLFQSMPNYWVSSVLIIIFSVRLGLLPSMDYSGPASCVLPTVALALPLTAVLTKVVRSSLIDSYNQEFVKVAYARGISTVAIYFKYALRNSLIPVLISLGTQLGFLVGSIVVVEYVFNFPGIGYTVLNAILRRDYNLVQGIIILFSVFFIVLNIAIDLGSIRLDPRMRKAQGGL
;
A
#
# COMPACT_ATOMS: atom_id res chain seq x y z
N MET A 1 16.31 -29.60 -29.32
CA MET A 1 15.47 -28.44 -29.71
C MET A 1 14.03 -28.45 -29.15
N ALA A 2 13.49 -29.59 -28.74
CA ALA A 2 12.11 -29.71 -28.19
C ALA A 2 11.96 -29.35 -26.70
N LEU A 3 13.02 -29.33 -25.91
CA LEU A 3 12.99 -29.04 -24.45
C LEU A 3 12.88 -27.52 -24.13
N PHE A 4 13.30 -26.64 -25.04
CA PHE A 4 13.19 -25.19 -24.87
C PHE A 4 11.76 -24.64 -25.05
N LYS A 5 10.88 -25.37 -25.74
CA LYS A 5 9.49 -24.95 -26.01
C LYS A 5 8.53 -25.17 -24.83
N LYS A 6 8.83 -26.11 -23.92
CA LYS A 6 7.97 -26.43 -22.76
C LYS A 6 8.06 -25.39 -21.62
N GLY A 7 9.22 -24.77 -21.38
CA GLY A 7 9.40 -23.79 -20.32
C GLY A 7 8.69 -22.44 -20.56
N GLY A 8 8.61 -22.01 -21.83
CA GLY A 8 7.92 -20.77 -22.21
C GLY A 8 6.40 -20.80 -21.98
N ASN A 9 5.79 -21.96 -22.22
CA ASN A 9 4.34 -22.14 -22.09
C ASN A 9 3.89 -22.19 -20.61
N GLN A 10 4.72 -22.71 -19.71
CA GLN A 10 4.42 -22.81 -18.28
C GLN A 10 4.51 -21.42 -17.61
N SER A 11 5.49 -20.62 -17.99
CA SER A 11 5.66 -19.24 -17.49
C SER A 11 4.51 -18.31 -17.96
N ALA A 12 4.07 -18.47 -19.22
CA ALA A 12 2.92 -17.73 -19.76
C ALA A 12 1.60 -18.15 -19.07
N ARG A 13 1.42 -19.45 -18.85
CA ARG A 13 0.26 -20.01 -18.16
C ARG A 13 0.17 -19.52 -16.71
N ASN A 14 1.28 -19.50 -15.98
CA ASN A 14 1.30 -19.01 -14.60
C ASN A 14 0.98 -17.50 -14.51
N ARG A 15 1.46 -16.69 -15.46
CA ARG A 15 1.11 -15.27 -15.56
C ARG A 15 -0.37 -15.06 -15.86
N PHE A 16 -0.92 -15.84 -16.78
CA PHE A 16 -2.35 -15.81 -17.09
C PHE A 16 -3.22 -16.15 -15.87
N PHE A 17 -2.87 -17.22 -15.13
CA PHE A 17 -3.60 -17.59 -13.92
C PHE A 17 -3.54 -16.51 -12.84
N ARG A 18 -2.41 -15.84 -12.67
CA ARG A 18 -2.28 -14.73 -11.69
C ARG A 18 -3.11 -13.50 -12.09
N LEU A 19 -3.13 -13.16 -13.37
CA LEU A 19 -3.99 -12.08 -13.87
C LEU A 19 -5.48 -12.45 -13.70
N ALA A 20 -5.87 -13.66 -14.08
CA ALA A 20 -7.23 -14.15 -13.89
C ALA A 20 -7.64 -14.15 -12.41
N GLN A 21 -6.74 -14.58 -11.52
CA GLN A 21 -6.95 -14.51 -10.07
C GLN A 21 -7.10 -13.06 -9.59
N GLY A 22 -6.26 -12.13 -10.06
CA GLY A 22 -6.34 -10.72 -9.72
C GLY A 22 -7.68 -10.11 -10.16
N ILE A 23 -8.12 -10.38 -11.39
CA ILE A 23 -9.41 -9.93 -11.93
C ILE A 23 -10.56 -10.52 -11.11
N PHE A 24 -10.51 -11.82 -10.79
CA PHE A 24 -11.53 -12.47 -9.98
C PHE A 24 -11.63 -11.87 -8.57
N VAL A 25 -10.49 -11.66 -7.91
CA VAL A 25 -10.44 -11.01 -6.58
C VAL A 25 -11.00 -9.59 -6.66
N THR A 26 -10.61 -8.81 -7.68
CA THR A 26 -11.15 -7.46 -7.89
C THR A 26 -12.67 -7.50 -8.06
N PHE A 27 -13.19 -8.42 -8.87
CA PHE A 27 -14.63 -8.58 -9.04
C PHE A 27 -15.33 -8.92 -7.70
N CYS A 28 -14.77 -9.84 -6.92
CA CYS A 28 -15.30 -10.18 -5.59
C CYS A 28 -15.29 -8.96 -4.66
N VAL A 29 -14.23 -8.17 -4.64
CA VAL A 29 -14.11 -6.97 -3.81
C VAL A 29 -15.14 -5.92 -4.23
N ILE A 30 -15.31 -5.68 -5.53
CA ILE A 30 -16.33 -4.77 -6.07
C ILE A 30 -17.74 -5.25 -5.67
N PHE A 31 -18.04 -6.53 -5.85
CA PHE A 31 -19.35 -7.09 -5.51
C PHE A 31 -19.64 -6.99 -4.01
N ILE A 32 -18.70 -7.42 -3.18
CA ILE A 32 -18.86 -7.39 -1.71
C ILE A 32 -19.02 -5.94 -1.22
N SER A 33 -18.19 -5.03 -1.66
CA SER A 33 -18.29 -3.61 -1.28
C SER A 33 -19.61 -2.99 -1.76
N PHE A 34 -20.07 -3.34 -2.97
CA PHE A 34 -21.34 -2.91 -3.51
C PHE A 34 -22.52 -3.33 -2.61
N VAL A 35 -22.54 -4.60 -2.20
CA VAL A 35 -23.59 -5.13 -1.33
C VAL A 35 -23.52 -4.52 0.06
N ILE A 36 -22.33 -4.47 0.67
CA ILE A 36 -22.13 -3.91 2.03
C ILE A 36 -22.63 -2.46 2.09
N LEU A 37 -22.25 -1.60 1.13
CA LEU A 37 -22.66 -0.19 1.13
C LEU A 37 -24.20 -0.05 1.10
N ARG A 38 -24.89 -0.94 0.39
CA ARG A 38 -26.35 -0.91 0.27
C ARG A 38 -27.09 -1.56 1.44
N MET A 39 -26.39 -2.38 2.22
CA MET A 39 -26.95 -2.95 3.47
C MET A 39 -26.89 -1.99 4.65
N ILE A 40 -26.13 -0.89 4.57
CA ILE A 40 -26.06 0.11 5.63
C ILE A 40 -27.43 0.76 5.79
N PRO A 41 -28.08 0.69 6.98
CA PRO A 41 -29.42 1.23 7.19
C PRO A 41 -29.45 2.75 7.03
N GLY A 42 -30.54 3.26 6.40
CA GLY A 42 -30.77 4.68 6.16
C GLY A 42 -30.78 5.03 4.67
N ASP A 43 -31.30 6.20 4.37
CA ASP A 43 -31.49 6.71 3.01
C ASP A 43 -30.27 7.51 2.56
N PRO A 44 -29.52 7.06 1.54
CA PRO A 44 -28.36 7.77 1.04
C PRO A 44 -28.69 9.21 0.57
N ALA A 45 -29.83 9.40 -0.10
CA ALA A 45 -30.23 10.70 -0.61
C ALA A 45 -30.42 11.74 0.51
N LYS A 46 -30.93 11.31 1.68
CA LYS A 46 -31.06 12.19 2.85
C LYS A 46 -29.70 12.54 3.48
N VAL A 47 -28.77 11.61 3.46
CA VAL A 47 -27.41 11.85 4.03
C VAL A 47 -26.59 12.73 3.10
N MET A 48 -26.71 12.55 1.79
CA MET A 48 -25.99 13.31 0.77
C MET A 48 -26.50 14.75 0.66
N ALA A 49 -27.82 14.93 0.74
CA ALA A 49 -28.47 16.24 0.57
C ALA A 49 -29.50 16.50 1.69
N PRO A 50 -29.06 16.71 2.94
CA PRO A 50 -29.96 16.83 4.09
C PRO A 50 -30.84 18.09 4.04
N THR A 51 -30.42 19.10 3.31
CA THR A 51 -31.15 20.38 3.14
C THR A 51 -31.95 20.47 1.83
N ALA A 52 -31.88 19.43 0.98
CA ALA A 52 -32.56 19.39 -0.30
C ALA A 52 -34.10 19.17 -0.11
N THR A 53 -34.88 19.64 -1.06
CA THR A 53 -36.33 19.38 -1.09
C THR A 53 -36.61 17.91 -1.32
N VAL A 54 -37.85 17.50 -1.03
CA VAL A 54 -38.28 16.09 -1.23
C VAL A 54 -38.11 15.69 -2.70
N GLU A 55 -38.42 16.58 -3.63
CA GLU A 55 -38.29 16.38 -5.07
C GLU A 55 -36.82 16.18 -5.47
N GLN A 56 -35.92 17.01 -4.91
CA GLN A 56 -34.48 16.89 -5.16
C GLN A 56 -33.91 15.59 -4.58
N GLN A 57 -34.33 15.19 -3.39
CA GLN A 57 -33.95 13.89 -2.81
C GLN A 57 -34.49 12.72 -3.63
N GLN A 58 -35.71 12.84 -4.19
CA GLN A 58 -36.26 11.82 -5.07
C GLN A 58 -35.46 11.72 -6.38
N ALA A 59 -35.08 12.84 -6.98
CA ALA A 59 -34.22 12.84 -8.16
C ALA A 59 -32.87 12.14 -7.92
N ILE A 60 -32.29 12.29 -6.72
CA ILE A 60 -31.09 11.56 -6.32
C ILE A 60 -31.36 10.06 -6.22
N ARG A 61 -32.46 9.64 -5.60
CA ARG A 61 -32.84 8.20 -5.52
C ARG A 61 -33.03 7.60 -6.91
N ASP A 62 -33.71 8.31 -7.80
CA ASP A 62 -33.97 7.85 -9.17
C ASP A 62 -32.66 7.72 -9.97
N SER A 63 -31.77 8.71 -9.88
CA SER A 63 -30.46 8.70 -10.56
C SER A 63 -29.56 7.58 -10.06
N MET A 64 -29.60 7.28 -8.78
CA MET A 64 -28.86 6.15 -8.17
C MET A 64 -29.55 4.79 -8.35
N GLY A 65 -30.80 4.79 -8.85
CA GLY A 65 -31.60 3.58 -9.01
C GLY A 65 -31.92 2.89 -7.70
N LEU A 66 -32.03 3.61 -6.57
CA LEU A 66 -32.18 3.04 -5.22
C LEU A 66 -33.51 2.29 -5.04
N GLU A 67 -34.50 2.53 -5.88
CA GLU A 67 -35.78 1.82 -5.86
C GLU A 67 -35.72 0.46 -6.58
N LYS A 68 -34.65 0.19 -7.33
CA LYS A 68 -34.45 -1.10 -7.99
C LYS A 68 -33.89 -2.13 -7.03
N SER A 69 -34.08 -3.41 -7.37
CA SER A 69 -33.45 -4.50 -6.61
C SER A 69 -31.93 -4.42 -6.63
N ILE A 70 -31.25 -4.88 -5.58
CA ILE A 70 -29.77 -4.85 -5.48
C ILE A 70 -29.09 -5.52 -6.70
N PRO A 71 -29.57 -6.66 -7.23
CA PRO A 71 -29.02 -7.25 -8.45
C PRO A 71 -29.14 -6.35 -9.69
N GLU A 72 -30.26 -5.64 -9.84
CA GLU A 72 -30.46 -4.72 -10.96
C GLU A 72 -29.55 -3.49 -10.85
N GLN A 73 -29.40 -2.94 -9.65
CA GLN A 73 -28.44 -1.86 -9.40
C GLN A 73 -27.01 -2.31 -9.71
N PHE A 74 -26.62 -3.53 -9.31
CA PHE A 74 -25.30 -4.07 -9.60
C PHE A 74 -25.08 -4.26 -11.10
N LYS A 75 -26.10 -4.77 -11.82
CA LYS A 75 -26.02 -4.91 -13.28
C LYS A 75 -25.81 -3.55 -13.95
N MET A 76 -26.57 -2.53 -13.56
CA MET A 76 -26.41 -1.16 -14.10
C MET A 76 -25.01 -0.62 -13.82
N TYR A 77 -24.53 -0.76 -12.59
CA TYR A 77 -23.20 -0.35 -12.20
C TYR A 77 -22.11 -1.04 -13.05
N MET A 78 -22.21 -2.35 -13.25
CA MET A 78 -21.27 -3.10 -14.07
C MET A 78 -21.29 -2.68 -15.55
N VAL A 79 -22.47 -2.41 -16.10
CA VAL A 79 -22.60 -1.89 -17.47
C VAL A 79 -21.89 -0.54 -17.62
N ASN A 80 -22.13 0.41 -16.71
CA ASN A 80 -21.47 1.71 -16.72
C ASN A 80 -19.95 1.57 -16.57
N LEU A 81 -19.51 0.73 -15.64
CA LEU A 81 -18.08 0.44 -15.43
C LEU A 81 -17.40 -0.07 -16.70
N PHE A 82 -18.04 -0.97 -17.45
CA PHE A 82 -17.49 -1.47 -18.73
C PHE A 82 -17.43 -0.41 -19.82
N HIS A 83 -18.22 0.66 -19.72
CA HIS A 83 -18.13 1.82 -20.61
C HIS A 83 -17.12 2.89 -20.08
N GLY A 84 -16.46 2.62 -18.96
CA GLY A 84 -15.51 3.56 -18.33
C GLY A 84 -16.17 4.66 -17.51
N ASP A 85 -17.49 4.57 -17.30
CA ASP A 85 -18.23 5.52 -16.48
C ASP A 85 -18.27 5.05 -15.02
N LEU A 86 -17.59 5.77 -14.15
CA LEU A 86 -17.60 5.56 -12.70
C LEU A 86 -18.71 6.34 -11.98
N GLY A 87 -19.49 7.13 -12.71
CA GLY A 87 -20.52 7.99 -12.20
C GLY A 87 -20.01 9.30 -11.61
N GLU A 88 -20.92 10.02 -10.98
CA GLU A 88 -20.65 11.30 -10.31
C GLU A 88 -20.60 11.13 -8.79
N SER A 89 -19.74 11.93 -8.16
CA SER A 89 -19.73 12.11 -6.72
C SER A 89 -20.71 13.24 -6.36
N TYR A 90 -21.78 12.91 -5.70
CA TYR A 90 -22.75 13.89 -5.25
C TYR A 90 -22.18 14.83 -4.19
N PHE A 91 -21.27 14.33 -3.36
CA PHE A 91 -20.61 15.13 -2.32
C PHE A 91 -19.64 16.15 -2.89
N LYS A 92 -18.91 15.80 -3.93
CA LYS A 92 -17.91 16.68 -4.57
C LYS A 92 -18.49 17.47 -5.74
N SER A 93 -19.72 17.13 -6.19
CA SER A 93 -20.36 17.71 -7.38
C SER A 93 -19.45 17.69 -8.62
N ASP A 94 -18.73 16.57 -8.78
CA ASP A 94 -17.76 16.33 -9.86
C ASP A 94 -17.77 14.85 -10.24
N THR A 95 -17.20 14.49 -11.38
CA THR A 95 -17.08 13.08 -11.76
C THR A 95 -16.16 12.34 -10.80
N VAL A 96 -16.46 11.07 -10.52
CA VAL A 96 -15.62 10.22 -9.67
C VAL A 96 -14.17 10.19 -10.17
N LEU A 97 -13.99 10.15 -11.50
CA LEU A 97 -12.66 10.13 -12.11
C LEU A 97 -11.86 11.40 -11.78
N ASN A 98 -12.45 12.59 -11.95
CA ASN A 98 -11.79 13.87 -11.65
C ASN A 98 -11.39 13.97 -10.18
N VAL A 99 -12.29 13.55 -9.26
CA VAL A 99 -11.99 13.54 -7.82
C VAL A 99 -10.80 12.63 -7.52
N MET A 100 -10.75 11.46 -8.15
CA MET A 100 -9.64 10.51 -7.99
C MET A 100 -8.33 11.05 -8.58
N GLU A 101 -8.38 11.68 -9.76
CA GLU A 101 -7.20 12.28 -10.40
C GLU A 101 -6.58 13.38 -9.55
N GLN A 102 -7.37 14.19 -8.87
CA GLN A 102 -6.89 15.25 -7.98
C GLN A 102 -6.27 14.69 -6.69
N ALA A 103 -6.85 13.66 -6.09
CA ALA A 103 -6.42 13.12 -4.80
C ALA A 103 -5.25 12.12 -4.92
N THR A 104 -5.19 11.33 -5.99
CA THR A 104 -4.21 10.25 -6.16
C THR A 104 -2.75 10.70 -6.12
N PRO A 105 -2.33 11.80 -6.78
CA PRO A 105 -0.93 12.25 -6.76
C PRO A 105 -0.42 12.53 -5.34
N LEU A 106 -1.25 13.11 -4.48
CA LEU A 106 -0.90 13.44 -3.11
C LEU A 106 -0.65 12.17 -2.27
N SER A 107 -1.51 11.17 -2.39
CA SER A 107 -1.30 9.88 -1.75
C SER A 107 -0.06 9.15 -2.28
N LEU A 108 0.19 9.21 -3.58
CA LEU A 108 1.39 8.60 -4.17
C LEU A 108 2.68 9.25 -3.66
N ILE A 109 2.69 10.57 -3.46
CA ILE A 109 3.82 11.27 -2.85
C ILE A 109 4.11 10.71 -1.45
N LEU A 110 3.08 10.55 -0.61
CA LEU A 110 3.24 9.99 0.73
C LEU A 110 3.69 8.53 0.68
N LEU A 111 3.11 7.70 -0.17
CA LEU A 111 3.46 6.29 -0.31
C LEU A 111 4.92 6.12 -0.78
N ILE A 112 5.29 6.80 -1.85
CA ILE A 112 6.64 6.67 -2.43
C ILE A 112 7.69 7.20 -1.45
N SER A 113 7.47 8.38 -0.86
CA SER A 113 8.43 8.97 0.09
C SER A 113 8.58 8.11 1.34
N SER A 114 7.49 7.56 1.90
CA SER A 114 7.57 6.68 3.06
C SER A 114 8.30 5.37 2.75
N VAL A 115 8.08 4.77 1.59
CA VAL A 115 8.80 3.56 1.14
C VAL A 115 10.29 3.83 0.96
N VAL A 116 10.65 4.92 0.27
CA VAL A 116 12.05 5.28 0.04
C VAL A 116 12.78 5.52 1.37
N ILE A 117 12.20 6.31 2.27
CA ILE A 117 12.77 6.58 3.58
C ILE A 117 12.91 5.28 4.38
N SER A 118 11.88 4.42 4.37
CA SER A 118 11.90 3.15 5.09
C SER A 118 12.97 2.20 4.58
N ILE A 119 13.17 2.11 3.26
CA ILE A 119 14.24 1.28 2.68
C ILE A 119 15.60 1.81 3.14
N ILE A 120 15.86 3.10 3.01
CA ILE A 120 17.14 3.69 3.38
C ILE A 120 17.44 3.47 4.87
N LEU A 121 16.49 3.82 5.75
CA LEU A 121 16.66 3.68 7.18
C LEU A 121 16.79 2.22 7.61
N SER A 122 16.00 1.33 7.04
CA SER A 122 16.05 -0.09 7.38
C SER A 122 17.36 -0.76 6.93
N LEU A 123 17.91 -0.38 5.79
CA LEU A 123 19.22 -0.84 5.35
C LEU A 123 20.33 -0.37 6.31
N ILE A 124 20.28 0.87 6.77
CA ILE A 124 21.25 1.41 7.72
C ILE A 124 21.10 0.71 9.09
N LEU A 125 19.91 0.78 9.68
CA LEU A 125 19.66 0.26 11.03
C LEU A 125 19.78 -1.26 11.09
N GLY A 126 19.23 -1.96 10.09
CA GLY A 126 19.30 -3.43 10.01
C GLY A 126 20.74 -3.92 9.79
N THR A 127 21.57 -3.16 9.07
CA THR A 127 22.99 -3.44 8.92
C THR A 127 23.72 -3.28 10.25
N ILE A 128 23.54 -2.16 10.94
CA ILE A 128 24.16 -1.93 12.24
C ILE A 128 23.78 -3.05 13.23
N ALA A 129 22.51 -3.40 13.29
CA ALA A 129 22.01 -4.46 14.15
C ALA A 129 22.56 -5.84 13.74
N GLY A 130 22.56 -6.16 12.45
CA GLY A 130 23.03 -7.46 11.93
C GLY A 130 24.53 -7.69 12.11
N LEU A 131 25.36 -6.64 11.91
CA LEU A 131 26.81 -6.71 12.13
C LEU A 131 27.19 -6.79 13.61
N ASN A 132 26.35 -6.25 14.48
CA ASN A 132 26.56 -6.25 15.93
C ASN A 132 25.66 -7.24 16.67
N GLY A 133 25.33 -8.37 16.04
CA GLY A 133 24.41 -9.37 16.57
C GLY A 133 24.66 -9.69 18.05
N ASN A 134 23.60 -9.65 18.86
CA ASN A 134 23.59 -9.85 20.31
C ASN A 134 24.32 -8.79 21.18
N LYS A 135 24.89 -7.72 20.58
CA LYS A 135 25.46 -6.61 21.32
C LYS A 135 24.37 -5.58 21.69
N TRP A 136 24.76 -4.52 22.38
CA TRP A 136 23.82 -3.49 22.85
C TRP A 136 23.18 -2.71 21.72
N GLU A 137 23.89 -2.44 20.60
CA GLU A 137 23.39 -1.76 19.42
C GLU A 137 22.25 -2.54 18.78
N ASP A 138 22.44 -3.85 18.63
CA ASP A 138 21.42 -4.76 18.11
C ASP A 138 20.17 -4.76 19.01
N ARG A 139 20.38 -4.89 20.33
CA ARG A 139 19.27 -4.90 21.30
C ARG A 139 18.49 -3.58 21.26
N LEU A 140 19.19 -2.45 21.23
CA LEU A 140 18.56 -1.13 21.20
C LEU A 140 17.73 -0.95 19.90
N ILE A 141 18.33 -1.19 18.74
CA ILE A 141 17.65 -1.05 17.44
C ILE A 141 16.45 -2.00 17.36
N SER A 142 16.62 -3.25 17.76
CA SER A 142 15.53 -4.23 17.75
C SER A 142 14.40 -3.86 18.71
N SER A 143 14.70 -3.32 19.91
CA SER A 143 13.69 -2.86 20.86
C SER A 143 12.90 -1.66 20.34
N ILE A 144 13.59 -0.69 19.73
CA ILE A 144 12.96 0.48 19.09
C ILE A 144 12.08 0.02 17.91
N ALA A 145 12.55 -0.93 17.11
CA ALA A 145 11.78 -1.48 16.01
C ALA A 145 10.50 -2.19 16.51
N VAL A 146 10.58 -2.98 17.59
CA VAL A 146 9.39 -3.60 18.20
C VAL A 146 8.41 -2.54 18.70
N LEU A 147 8.91 -1.50 19.35
CA LEU A 147 8.10 -0.40 19.84
C LEU A 147 7.28 0.26 18.71
N PHE A 148 7.95 0.72 17.64
CA PHE A 148 7.25 1.37 16.52
C PHE A 148 6.33 0.43 15.74
N GLN A 149 6.66 -0.85 15.64
CA GLN A 149 5.78 -1.84 15.02
C GLN A 149 4.49 -2.08 15.82
N SER A 150 4.55 -1.93 17.15
CA SER A 150 3.41 -2.17 18.04
C SER A 150 2.49 -0.96 18.20
N MET A 151 2.93 0.22 17.76
CA MET A 151 2.14 1.45 17.89
C MET A 151 1.12 1.58 16.74
N PRO A 152 -0.15 1.90 17.04
CA PRO A 152 -1.14 2.21 16.01
C PRO A 152 -0.75 3.48 15.23
N ASN A 153 -0.93 3.45 13.90
CA ASN A 153 -0.57 4.57 13.02
C ASN A 153 -1.24 5.90 13.42
N TYR A 154 -2.52 5.88 13.84
CA TYR A 154 -3.23 7.08 14.27
C TYR A 154 -2.58 7.69 15.53
N TRP A 155 -2.10 6.86 16.45
CA TRP A 155 -1.42 7.31 17.65
C TRP A 155 -0.08 7.96 17.33
N VAL A 156 0.73 7.32 16.49
CA VAL A 156 2.01 7.87 16.00
C VAL A 156 1.77 9.22 15.32
N SER A 157 0.78 9.31 14.44
CA SER A 157 0.39 10.54 13.75
C SER A 157 0.04 11.65 14.73
N SER A 158 -0.80 11.36 15.72
CA SER A 158 -1.22 12.34 16.73
C SER A 158 -0.05 12.83 17.60
N VAL A 159 0.86 11.93 17.99
CA VAL A 159 2.05 12.29 18.77
C VAL A 159 2.99 13.18 17.93
N LEU A 160 3.19 12.87 16.65
CA LEU A 160 4.00 13.70 15.75
C LEU A 160 3.41 15.11 15.61
N ILE A 161 2.10 15.24 15.45
CA ILE A 161 1.41 16.54 15.41
C ILE A 161 1.65 17.30 16.69
N ILE A 162 1.42 16.68 17.86
CA ILE A 162 1.58 17.34 19.17
C ILE A 162 3.01 17.83 19.37
N ILE A 163 4.01 17.02 19.04
CA ILE A 163 5.41 17.37 19.26
C ILE A 163 5.88 18.41 18.24
N PHE A 164 5.81 18.10 16.96
CA PHE A 164 6.47 18.88 15.92
C PHE A 164 5.67 20.08 15.43
N SER A 165 4.36 20.01 15.52
CA SER A 165 3.49 21.09 15.05
C SER A 165 3.03 21.98 16.21
N VAL A 166 2.41 21.39 17.25
CA VAL A 166 1.80 22.16 18.33
C VAL A 166 2.85 22.70 19.30
N ARG A 167 3.79 21.86 19.77
CA ARG A 167 4.79 22.29 20.78
C ARG A 167 5.97 23.02 20.18
N LEU A 168 6.51 22.51 19.08
CA LEU A 168 7.73 23.06 18.46
C LEU A 168 7.45 24.07 17.36
N GLY A 169 6.24 24.07 16.76
CA GLY A 169 5.87 25.00 15.68
C GLY A 169 6.71 24.84 14.41
N LEU A 170 7.34 23.66 14.19
CA LEU A 170 8.29 23.43 13.11
C LEU A 170 7.62 23.02 11.79
N LEU A 171 6.51 22.30 11.86
CA LEU A 171 5.86 21.69 10.69
C LEU A 171 4.33 21.92 10.77
N PRO A 172 3.64 21.98 9.62
CA PRO A 172 2.18 22.10 9.59
C PRO A 172 1.50 20.89 10.26
N SER A 173 0.39 21.14 10.95
CA SER A 173 -0.39 20.10 11.65
C SER A 173 -1.35 19.38 10.73
N MET A 174 -2.02 20.13 9.86
CA MET A 174 -3.15 19.66 9.05
C MET A 174 -3.14 20.37 7.69
N ASP A 175 -3.92 19.81 6.77
CA ASP A 175 -4.11 20.29 5.40
C ASP A 175 -2.84 20.27 4.55
N TYR A 176 -3.04 20.39 3.26
CA TYR A 176 -1.92 20.48 2.31
C TYR A 176 -1.66 21.95 1.97
N SER A 177 -0.57 22.48 2.49
CA SER A 177 -0.11 23.85 2.21
C SER A 177 1.24 23.89 1.48
N GLY A 178 1.73 22.72 1.02
CA GLY A 178 3.00 22.59 0.32
C GLY A 178 3.83 21.39 0.79
N PRO A 179 5.07 21.22 0.33
CA PRO A 179 5.90 20.03 0.61
C PRO A 179 6.14 19.78 2.11
N ALA A 180 6.17 20.81 2.94
CA ALA A 180 6.34 20.68 4.39
C ALA A 180 5.20 19.89 5.04
N SER A 181 3.97 19.99 4.50
CA SER A 181 2.81 19.24 4.98
C SER A 181 2.93 17.73 4.74
N CYS A 182 3.81 17.30 3.83
CA CYS A 182 4.02 15.87 3.57
C CYS A 182 4.95 15.22 4.61
N VAL A 183 5.75 15.99 5.37
CA VAL A 183 6.81 15.45 6.22
C VAL A 183 6.26 14.57 7.33
N LEU A 184 5.35 15.09 8.15
CA LEU A 184 4.80 14.34 9.28
C LEU A 184 4.00 13.10 8.84
N PRO A 185 3.08 13.18 7.85
CA PRO A 185 2.40 12.00 7.32
C PRO A 185 3.37 10.94 6.78
N THR A 186 4.40 11.37 6.03
CA THR A 186 5.43 10.46 5.52
C THR A 186 6.17 9.75 6.64
N VAL A 187 6.58 10.46 7.70
CA VAL A 187 7.25 9.86 8.86
C VAL A 187 6.32 8.90 9.59
N ALA A 188 5.04 9.25 9.78
CA ALA A 188 4.06 8.38 10.41
C ALA A 188 3.87 7.05 9.67
N LEU A 189 3.88 7.07 8.33
CA LEU A 189 3.82 5.87 7.50
C LEU A 189 5.16 5.11 7.48
N ALA A 190 6.29 5.83 7.48
CA ALA A 190 7.60 5.24 7.35
C ALA A 190 8.06 4.50 8.62
N LEU A 191 7.72 4.96 9.81
CA LEU A 191 8.24 4.40 11.06
C LEU A 191 7.89 2.90 11.25
N PRO A 192 6.61 2.44 11.15
CA PRO A 192 6.29 1.03 11.26
C PRO A 192 6.90 0.18 10.14
N LEU A 193 6.92 0.70 8.91
CA LEU A 193 7.51 0.02 7.76
C LEU A 193 9.03 -0.16 7.96
N THR A 194 9.73 0.90 8.39
CA THR A 194 11.15 0.85 8.74
C THR A 194 11.42 -0.21 9.79
N ALA A 195 10.59 -0.27 10.83
CA ALA A 195 10.73 -1.23 11.92
C ALA A 195 10.67 -2.68 11.42
N VAL A 196 9.71 -3.01 10.57
CA VAL A 196 9.58 -4.35 9.98
C VAL A 196 10.77 -4.67 9.09
N LEU A 197 11.10 -3.78 8.15
CA LEU A 197 12.19 -4.00 7.21
C LEU A 197 13.56 -4.09 7.91
N THR A 198 13.79 -3.32 8.99
CA THR A 198 15.01 -3.39 9.81
C THR A 198 15.23 -4.80 10.36
N LYS A 199 14.18 -5.44 10.88
CA LYS A 199 14.27 -6.82 11.37
C LYS A 199 14.57 -7.82 10.25
N VAL A 200 13.98 -7.62 9.07
CA VAL A 200 14.23 -8.48 7.91
C VAL A 200 15.68 -8.32 7.42
N VAL A 201 16.18 -7.09 7.30
CA VAL A 201 17.58 -6.83 6.93
C VAL A 201 18.53 -7.48 7.95
N ARG A 202 18.27 -7.26 9.26
CA ARG A 202 19.07 -7.84 10.34
C ARG A 202 19.15 -9.35 10.26
N SER A 203 17.99 -10.04 10.21
CA SER A 203 17.98 -11.50 10.16
C SER A 203 18.65 -12.05 8.91
N SER A 204 18.34 -11.46 7.75
CA SER A 204 18.92 -11.87 6.46
C SER A 204 20.44 -11.68 6.40
N LEU A 205 20.97 -10.63 7.05
CA LEU A 205 22.42 -10.44 7.17
C LEU A 205 23.06 -11.50 8.07
N ILE A 206 22.50 -11.77 9.23
CA ILE A 206 23.01 -12.81 10.15
C ILE A 206 23.02 -14.17 9.42
N ASP A 207 21.94 -14.51 8.72
CA ASP A 207 21.84 -15.74 7.94
C ASP A 207 22.87 -15.79 6.82
N SER A 208 23.09 -14.68 6.12
CA SER A 208 24.08 -14.59 5.04
C SER A 208 25.51 -14.75 5.53
N TYR A 209 25.85 -14.17 6.69
CA TYR A 209 27.18 -14.32 7.30
C TYR A 209 27.49 -15.74 7.76
N ASN A 210 26.47 -16.53 8.10
CA ASN A 210 26.62 -17.92 8.48
C ASN A 210 26.81 -18.89 7.30
N GLN A 211 26.66 -18.42 6.06
CA GLN A 211 26.80 -19.25 4.86
C GLN A 211 28.26 -19.59 4.56
N GLU A 212 28.49 -20.78 3.97
CA GLU A 212 29.81 -21.25 3.64
C GLU A 212 30.61 -20.37 2.68
N PHE A 213 29.92 -19.72 1.72
CA PHE A 213 30.59 -18.83 0.78
C PHE A 213 31.25 -17.62 1.48
N VAL A 214 30.69 -17.16 2.60
CA VAL A 214 31.30 -16.10 3.41
C VAL A 214 32.56 -16.60 4.10
N LYS A 215 32.55 -17.83 4.67
CA LYS A 215 33.73 -18.44 5.26
C LYS A 215 34.86 -18.60 4.24
N VAL A 216 34.53 -19.06 3.03
CA VAL A 216 35.48 -19.12 1.92
C VAL A 216 36.03 -17.76 1.53
N ALA A 217 35.20 -16.73 1.52
CA ALA A 217 35.65 -15.37 1.21
C ALA A 217 36.61 -14.84 2.26
N TYR A 218 36.37 -15.06 3.54
CA TYR A 218 37.32 -14.76 4.62
C TYR A 218 38.64 -15.52 4.46
N ALA A 219 38.59 -16.84 4.16
CA ALA A 219 39.79 -17.64 3.95
C ALA A 219 40.64 -17.15 2.76
N ARG A 220 40.01 -16.47 1.78
CA ARG A 220 40.70 -15.84 0.65
C ARG A 220 41.23 -14.42 0.95
N GLY A 221 41.12 -13.95 2.20
CA GLY A 221 41.62 -12.64 2.60
C GLY A 221 40.77 -11.46 2.13
N ILE A 222 39.50 -11.68 1.72
CA ILE A 222 38.60 -10.60 1.31
C ILE A 222 38.18 -9.81 2.56
N SER A 223 38.27 -8.47 2.48
CA SER A 223 37.94 -7.61 3.60
C SER A 223 36.47 -7.73 4.01
N THR A 224 36.15 -7.55 5.29
CA THR A 224 34.77 -7.59 5.84
C THR A 224 33.84 -6.64 5.11
N VAL A 225 34.29 -5.45 4.76
CA VAL A 225 33.51 -4.46 4.02
C VAL A 225 33.15 -4.97 2.61
N ALA A 226 34.09 -5.59 1.92
CA ALA A 226 33.84 -6.17 0.60
C ALA A 226 32.89 -7.37 0.69
N ILE A 227 33.03 -8.22 1.72
CA ILE A 227 32.12 -9.32 1.98
C ILE A 227 30.71 -8.81 2.22
N TYR A 228 30.56 -7.74 3.02
CA TYR A 228 29.26 -7.12 3.27
C TYR A 228 28.60 -6.64 1.97
N PHE A 229 29.21 -5.73 1.23
CA PHE A 229 28.60 -5.12 0.05
C PHE A 229 28.42 -6.10 -1.11
N LYS A 230 29.40 -6.95 -1.37
CA LYS A 230 29.41 -7.81 -2.57
C LYS A 230 28.60 -9.11 -2.38
N TYR A 231 28.53 -9.63 -1.15
CA TYR A 231 27.93 -10.94 -0.90
C TYR A 231 26.73 -10.86 0.05
N ALA A 232 26.89 -10.36 1.27
CA ALA A 232 25.87 -10.43 2.30
C ALA A 232 24.67 -9.49 2.01
N LEU A 233 24.92 -8.22 1.70
CA LEU A 233 23.86 -7.25 1.42
C LEU A 233 23.05 -7.66 0.19
N ARG A 234 23.71 -8.08 -0.89
CA ARG A 234 23.01 -8.51 -2.11
C ARG A 234 22.04 -9.67 -1.83
N ASN A 235 22.45 -10.65 -1.03
CA ASN A 235 21.57 -11.76 -0.65
C ASN A 235 20.44 -11.32 0.27
N SER A 236 20.67 -10.32 1.12
CA SER A 236 19.66 -9.78 2.04
C SER A 236 18.57 -8.94 1.34
N LEU A 237 18.85 -8.39 0.16
CA LEU A 237 17.85 -7.60 -0.58
C LEU A 237 16.65 -8.42 -1.04
N ILE A 238 16.82 -9.73 -1.29
CA ILE A 238 15.73 -10.60 -1.77
C ILE A 238 14.61 -10.73 -0.71
N PRO A 239 14.90 -11.17 0.54
CA PRO A 239 13.90 -11.18 1.61
C PRO A 239 13.29 -9.81 1.90
N VAL A 240 14.08 -8.73 1.78
CA VAL A 240 13.59 -7.35 1.98
C VAL A 240 12.54 -6.99 0.93
N LEU A 241 12.77 -7.31 -0.35
CA LEU A 241 11.79 -7.05 -1.41
C LEU A 241 10.51 -7.86 -1.24
N ILE A 242 10.62 -9.12 -0.87
CA ILE A 242 9.44 -9.97 -0.60
C ILE A 242 8.63 -9.41 0.57
N SER A 243 9.32 -9.03 1.66
CA SER A 243 8.70 -8.41 2.82
C SER A 243 8.07 -7.06 2.47
N LEU A 244 8.77 -6.23 1.69
CA LEU A 244 8.23 -4.94 1.20
C LEU A 244 6.91 -5.15 0.47
N GLY A 245 6.82 -6.16 -0.40
CA GLY A 245 5.59 -6.49 -1.12
C GLY A 245 4.40 -6.73 -0.20
N THR A 246 4.59 -7.51 0.85
CA THR A 246 3.56 -7.75 1.85
C THR A 246 3.20 -6.47 2.61
N GLN A 247 4.21 -5.67 2.97
CA GLN A 247 4.02 -4.45 3.74
C GLN A 247 3.34 -3.33 2.94
N LEU A 248 3.51 -3.27 1.63
CA LEU A 248 2.81 -2.30 0.78
C LEU A 248 1.29 -2.48 0.84
N GLY A 249 0.80 -3.71 1.01
CA GLY A 249 -0.61 -3.97 1.29
C GLY A 249 -1.11 -3.30 2.56
N PHE A 250 -0.39 -3.46 3.65
CA PHE A 250 -0.71 -2.80 4.92
C PHE A 250 -0.57 -1.27 4.83
N LEU A 251 0.39 -0.78 4.05
CA LEU A 251 0.62 0.65 3.88
C LEU A 251 -0.56 1.35 3.20
N VAL A 252 -1.20 0.71 2.20
CA VAL A 252 -2.42 1.24 1.56
C VAL A 252 -3.58 1.36 2.56
N GLY A 253 -3.73 0.40 3.48
CA GLY A 253 -4.71 0.55 4.58
C GLY A 253 -4.33 1.66 5.56
N SER A 254 -3.04 1.80 5.86
CA SER A 254 -2.52 2.80 6.79
C SER A 254 -2.64 4.23 6.28
N ILE A 255 -2.52 4.44 4.95
CA ILE A 255 -2.61 5.77 4.36
C ILE A 255 -3.98 6.40 4.59
N VAL A 256 -5.06 5.61 4.57
CA VAL A 256 -6.43 6.10 4.84
C VAL A 256 -6.49 6.75 6.22
N VAL A 257 -5.92 6.08 7.22
CA VAL A 257 -5.92 6.55 8.60
C VAL A 257 -5.02 7.78 8.77
N VAL A 258 -3.82 7.74 8.20
CA VAL A 258 -2.84 8.83 8.31
C VAL A 258 -3.35 10.08 7.61
N GLU A 259 -3.82 9.97 6.38
CA GLU A 259 -4.38 11.11 5.65
C GLU A 259 -5.58 11.73 6.38
N TYR A 260 -6.42 10.91 6.99
CA TYR A 260 -7.56 11.41 7.77
C TYR A 260 -7.11 12.17 9.02
N VAL A 261 -6.13 11.66 9.78
CA VAL A 261 -5.61 12.33 10.98
C VAL A 261 -4.95 13.67 10.66
N PHE A 262 -4.25 13.76 9.52
CA PHE A 262 -3.60 14.99 9.07
C PHE A 262 -4.51 15.90 8.24
N ASN A 263 -5.79 15.54 8.02
CA ASN A 263 -6.70 16.21 7.10
C ASN A 263 -6.06 16.40 5.69
N PHE A 264 -5.24 15.46 5.28
CA PHE A 264 -4.46 15.53 4.06
C PHE A 264 -5.30 15.10 2.86
N PRO A 265 -5.49 15.93 1.82
CA PRO A 265 -6.52 15.71 0.79
C PRO A 265 -6.12 14.66 -0.26
N GLY A 266 -5.69 13.48 0.20
CA GLY A 266 -5.38 12.33 -0.61
C GLY A 266 -6.56 11.39 -0.83
N ILE A 267 -6.28 10.25 -1.50
CA ILE A 267 -7.30 9.26 -1.86
C ILE A 267 -7.88 8.53 -0.64
N GLY A 268 -7.05 8.31 0.40
CA GLY A 268 -7.47 7.69 1.65
C GLY A 268 -8.40 8.60 2.47
N TYR A 269 -8.08 9.89 2.57
CA TYR A 269 -8.98 10.89 3.15
C TYR A 269 -10.30 10.96 2.38
N THR A 270 -10.21 10.95 1.06
CA THR A 270 -11.37 11.05 0.16
C THR A 270 -12.29 9.85 0.32
N VAL A 271 -11.77 8.62 0.38
CA VAL A 271 -12.61 7.42 0.53
C VAL A 271 -13.31 7.38 1.89
N LEU A 272 -12.60 7.76 2.97
CA LEU A 272 -13.22 7.76 4.30
C LEU A 272 -14.36 8.78 4.39
N ASN A 273 -14.17 9.99 3.85
CA ASN A 273 -15.24 10.98 3.78
C ASN A 273 -16.40 10.52 2.88
N ALA A 274 -16.11 9.87 1.75
CA ALA A 274 -17.15 9.30 0.88
C ALA A 274 -17.98 8.21 1.62
N ILE A 275 -17.33 7.35 2.42
CA ILE A 275 -18.02 6.36 3.25
C ILE A 275 -18.95 7.04 4.27
N LEU A 276 -18.44 8.03 5.01
CA LEU A 276 -19.20 8.76 6.02
C LEU A 276 -20.40 9.51 5.43
N ARG A 277 -20.27 9.97 4.19
CA ARG A 277 -21.30 10.72 3.46
C ARG A 277 -22.15 9.83 2.55
N ARG A 278 -21.90 8.52 2.53
CA ARG A 278 -22.63 7.52 1.70
C ARG A 278 -22.55 7.79 0.20
N ASP A 279 -21.44 8.36 -0.26
CA ASP A 279 -21.17 8.55 -1.68
C ASP A 279 -20.70 7.24 -2.31
N TYR A 280 -21.67 6.39 -2.67
CA TYR A 280 -21.43 5.02 -3.11
C TYR A 280 -20.56 4.96 -4.37
N ASN A 281 -20.78 5.87 -5.32
CA ASN A 281 -20.03 5.89 -6.58
C ASN A 281 -18.55 6.18 -6.31
N LEU A 282 -18.26 7.21 -5.49
CA LEU A 282 -16.89 7.59 -5.15
C LEU A 282 -16.18 6.49 -4.35
N VAL A 283 -16.86 5.87 -3.37
CA VAL A 283 -16.28 4.75 -2.61
C VAL A 283 -15.92 3.60 -3.54
N GLN A 284 -16.82 3.23 -4.46
CA GLN A 284 -16.58 2.11 -5.38
C GLN A 284 -15.49 2.42 -6.41
N GLY A 285 -15.44 3.63 -6.95
CA GLY A 285 -14.37 4.08 -7.82
C GLY A 285 -13.00 3.96 -7.16
N ILE A 286 -12.88 4.41 -5.90
CA ILE A 286 -11.63 4.31 -5.14
C ILE A 286 -11.27 2.86 -4.80
N ILE A 287 -12.24 2.01 -4.49
CA ILE A 287 -11.99 0.57 -4.27
C ILE A 287 -11.43 -0.09 -5.54
N ILE A 288 -11.96 0.26 -6.72
CA ILE A 288 -11.40 -0.23 -7.99
C ILE A 288 -9.97 0.26 -8.17
N LEU A 289 -9.70 1.54 -7.91
CA LEU A 289 -8.35 2.11 -7.99
C LEU A 289 -7.37 1.34 -7.10
N PHE A 290 -7.72 1.11 -5.84
CA PHE A 290 -6.90 0.32 -4.92
C PHE A 290 -6.70 -1.11 -5.42
N SER A 291 -7.73 -1.76 -5.95
CA SER A 291 -7.63 -3.11 -6.49
C SER A 291 -6.67 -3.19 -7.68
N VAL A 292 -6.77 -2.24 -8.63
CA VAL A 292 -5.86 -2.14 -9.77
C VAL A 292 -4.43 -1.85 -9.31
N PHE A 293 -4.28 -0.91 -8.37
CA PHE A 293 -2.98 -0.58 -7.78
C PHE A 293 -2.31 -1.81 -7.15
N PHE A 294 -3.08 -2.61 -6.39
CA PHE A 294 -2.58 -3.87 -5.80
C PHE A 294 -2.13 -4.88 -6.84
N ILE A 295 -2.88 -5.05 -7.92
CA ILE A 295 -2.50 -5.96 -9.00
C ILE A 295 -1.18 -5.51 -9.63
N VAL A 296 -1.08 -4.23 -9.99
CA VAL A 296 0.13 -3.66 -10.59
C VAL A 296 1.33 -3.80 -9.65
N LEU A 297 1.13 -3.50 -8.39
CA LEU A 297 2.16 -3.60 -7.35
C LEU A 297 2.67 -5.04 -7.20
N ASN A 298 1.77 -6.03 -7.09
CA ASN A 298 2.16 -7.43 -6.99
C ASN A 298 2.94 -7.91 -8.21
N ILE A 299 2.52 -7.51 -9.42
CA ILE A 299 3.24 -7.81 -10.65
C ILE A 299 4.65 -7.17 -10.62
N ALA A 300 4.77 -5.92 -10.19
CA ALA A 300 6.05 -5.23 -10.10
C ALA A 300 7.01 -5.91 -9.12
N ILE A 301 6.51 -6.35 -7.96
CA ILE A 301 7.29 -7.09 -6.95
C ILE A 301 7.74 -8.45 -7.49
N ASP A 302 6.85 -9.19 -8.13
CA ASP A 302 7.17 -10.48 -8.75
C ASP A 302 8.28 -10.33 -9.80
N LEU A 303 8.18 -9.30 -10.66
CA LEU A 303 9.19 -9.01 -11.68
C LEU A 303 10.53 -8.59 -11.05
N GLY A 304 10.49 -7.80 -10.00
CA GLY A 304 11.67 -7.39 -9.24
C GLY A 304 12.37 -8.59 -8.59
N SER A 305 11.60 -9.46 -7.95
CA SER A 305 12.11 -10.68 -7.30
C SER A 305 12.78 -11.64 -8.29
N ILE A 306 12.18 -11.84 -9.47
CA ILE A 306 12.75 -12.70 -10.53
C ILE A 306 14.07 -12.12 -11.09
N ARG A 307 14.22 -10.79 -11.16
CA ARG A 307 15.47 -10.15 -11.61
C ARG A 307 16.59 -10.28 -10.59
N LEU A 308 16.27 -10.28 -9.32
CA LEU A 308 17.26 -10.36 -8.24
C LEU A 308 17.67 -11.78 -7.90
N ASP A 309 16.76 -12.75 -7.99
CA ASP A 309 17.05 -14.17 -7.77
C ASP A 309 16.79 -15.03 -9.01
N PRO A 310 17.85 -15.34 -9.78
CA PRO A 310 17.75 -16.27 -10.92
C PRO A 310 17.27 -17.68 -10.52
N ARG A 311 17.38 -18.07 -9.24
CA ARG A 311 16.89 -19.38 -8.77
C ARG A 311 15.37 -19.41 -8.71
N MET A 312 14.72 -18.30 -8.39
CA MET A 312 13.27 -18.16 -8.47
C MET A 312 12.76 -18.36 -9.89
N ARG A 313 13.54 -17.99 -10.89
CA ARG A 313 13.23 -18.23 -12.31
C ARG A 313 13.13 -19.72 -12.64
N LYS A 314 13.96 -20.56 -12.01
CA LYS A 314 13.93 -22.03 -12.17
C LYS A 314 12.74 -22.66 -11.43
N ALA A 315 12.39 -22.17 -10.24
CA ALA A 315 11.27 -22.69 -9.46
C ALA A 315 9.90 -22.38 -10.10
N GLN A 316 9.80 -21.33 -10.91
CA GLN A 316 8.55 -20.92 -11.58
C GLN A 316 8.37 -21.51 -12.99
N GLY A 317 9.24 -22.42 -13.44
CA GLY A 317 9.04 -23.09 -14.73
C GLY A 317 10.26 -23.18 -15.63
N GLY A 318 11.44 -23.28 -15.08
CA GLY A 318 12.66 -23.52 -15.83
C GLY A 318 13.41 -24.77 -15.32
N LEU A 319 13.15 -25.91 -15.87
CA LEU A 319 14.12 -26.96 -16.13
C LEU A 319 14.51 -26.84 -17.58
#